data_db90a72f95c28e5e8d677070af4b90e6
#
_entry.id   db90a72f95c28e5e8d677070af4b90e6
#
_cell.length_a   1.000
_cell.length_b   1.000
_cell.length_c   1.000
_cell.angle_alpha   90.00
_cell.angle_beta   90.00
_cell.angle_gamma   90.00
#
_symmetry.space_group_name_H-M   'P 1'
#
loop_
_entity.id
_entity.type
_entity.pdbx_description
1 polymer ?
#
loop_
_entity_poly.entity_id
_entity_poly.type
_entity_poly.pdbx_seq_one_letter_code
_entity_poly.pdbx_strand_id
1 'polypeptide(L)'
;MLEIVVEGTVGAGKTALVEILEKEKGMTGFYEMSDDLADAILERYYADKSRWCLTMELYFLHKRFLQVRSANQTHKAVMDRSMMGDLVFVRMQKQLGFLQPIEYKVYESFFRTMSEISPTPRLLIYIKCSVKTALERIEKRGRAYEINVEKSYWEQLCQFYDEAFMEFHNGNVLIINGDEIDFVENESDRALVLDAIDRCVNLKGVHVLNSGSLVCKLD
;
A
#
# COMPACT_ATOMS: atom_id res chain seq x y z
N MET A 1 13.97 12.99 -4.02
CA MET A 1 12.53 13.34 -3.81
C MET A 1 11.72 12.08 -3.99
N LEU A 2 10.83 11.77 -3.07
CA LEU A 2 9.88 10.67 -3.20
C LEU A 2 8.97 10.91 -4.41
N GLU A 3 9.06 10.03 -5.39
CA GLU A 3 8.38 10.24 -6.67
C GLU A 3 7.08 9.44 -6.75
N ILE A 4 7.13 8.14 -6.42
CA ILE A 4 5.98 7.24 -6.53
C ILE A 4 5.79 6.47 -5.23
N VAL A 5 4.55 6.29 -4.83
CA VAL A 5 4.12 5.33 -3.81
C VAL A 5 3.12 4.36 -4.42
N VAL A 6 3.32 3.08 -4.19
CA VAL A 6 2.43 2.01 -4.65
C VAL A 6 1.64 1.47 -3.47
N GLU A 7 0.32 1.57 -3.55
CA GLU A 7 -0.63 1.11 -2.55
C GLU A 7 -1.55 0.02 -3.07
N GLY A 8 -2.14 -0.71 -2.16
CA GLY A 8 -3.07 -1.81 -2.45
C GLY A 8 -3.10 -2.81 -1.31
N THR A 9 -4.12 -3.64 -1.29
CA THR A 9 -4.26 -4.70 -0.29
C THR A 9 -3.09 -5.70 -0.34
N VAL A 10 -3.05 -6.62 0.61
CA VAL A 10 -2.11 -7.77 0.55
C VAL A 10 -2.44 -8.60 -0.69
N GLY A 11 -1.44 -9.03 -1.44
CA GLY A 11 -1.63 -9.76 -2.70
C GLY A 11 -1.94 -8.89 -3.94
N ALA A 12 -2.07 -7.55 -3.82
CA ALA A 12 -2.38 -6.67 -4.95
C ALA A 12 -1.28 -6.63 -6.04
N GLY A 13 -0.01 -6.95 -5.70
CA GLY A 13 1.10 -6.91 -6.66
C GLY A 13 2.01 -5.69 -6.52
N LYS A 14 1.95 -4.96 -5.39
CA LYS A 14 2.76 -3.76 -5.13
C LYS A 14 4.25 -3.98 -5.34
N THR A 15 4.80 -4.99 -4.67
CA THR A 15 6.23 -5.33 -4.75
C THR A 15 6.68 -5.58 -6.18
N ALA A 16 5.90 -6.35 -6.94
CA ALA A 16 6.20 -6.62 -8.34
C ALA A 16 6.20 -5.34 -9.20
N LEU A 17 5.27 -4.40 -8.95
CA LEU A 17 5.29 -3.13 -9.66
C LEU A 17 6.50 -2.28 -9.29
N VAL A 18 6.92 -2.27 -8.02
CA VAL A 18 8.15 -1.57 -7.59
C VAL A 18 9.37 -2.17 -8.29
N GLU A 19 9.52 -3.49 -8.36
CA GLU A 19 10.61 -4.18 -9.08
C GLU A 19 10.62 -3.85 -10.59
N ILE A 20 9.44 -3.78 -11.21
CA ILE A 20 9.31 -3.37 -12.61
C ILE A 20 9.77 -1.92 -12.80
N LEU A 21 9.39 -1.01 -11.90
CA LEU A 21 9.80 0.40 -11.96
C LEU A 21 11.32 0.57 -11.73
N GLU A 22 11.94 -0.23 -10.87
CA GLU A 22 13.39 -0.26 -10.73
C GLU A 22 14.06 -0.67 -12.06
N LYS A 23 13.60 -1.78 -12.63
CA LYS A 23 14.20 -2.36 -13.84
C LYS A 23 13.99 -1.49 -15.07
N GLU A 24 12.75 -1.04 -15.31
CA GLU A 24 12.35 -0.38 -16.57
C GLU A 24 12.52 1.14 -16.53
N LYS A 25 12.48 1.77 -15.35
CA LYS A 25 12.57 3.23 -15.18
C LYS A 25 13.81 3.70 -14.43
N GLY A 26 14.66 2.77 -13.96
CA GLY A 26 15.86 3.09 -13.18
C GLY A 26 15.52 3.81 -11.87
N MET A 27 14.40 3.47 -11.24
CA MET A 27 14.00 3.99 -9.95
C MET A 27 14.73 3.24 -8.82
N THR A 28 14.75 3.82 -7.63
CA THR A 28 15.25 3.15 -6.42
C THR A 28 14.06 2.69 -5.59
N GLY A 29 13.90 1.38 -5.44
CA GLY A 29 12.81 0.76 -4.68
C GLY A 29 13.04 0.79 -3.18
N PHE A 30 11.98 1.11 -2.45
CA PHE A 30 11.90 1.00 -0.98
C PHE A 30 10.81 0.00 -0.64
N TYR A 31 11.24 -1.20 -0.26
CA TYR A 31 10.35 -2.33 0.03
C TYR A 31 9.88 -2.33 1.48
N GLU A 32 8.81 -3.08 1.75
CA GLU A 32 8.36 -3.32 3.11
C GLU A 32 9.50 -3.97 3.92
N MET A 33 9.86 -3.34 5.03
CA MET A 33 10.99 -3.81 5.84
C MET A 33 10.59 -5.02 6.66
N SER A 34 11.37 -6.10 6.51
CA SER A 34 11.39 -7.24 7.40
C SER A 34 12.72 -7.22 8.15
N ASP A 35 12.65 -7.29 9.47
CA ASP A 35 13.80 -7.50 10.35
C ASP A 35 13.39 -8.40 11.52
N ASP A 36 14.34 -8.91 12.28
CA ASP A 36 14.10 -9.85 13.39
C ASP A 36 13.08 -9.31 14.41
N LEU A 37 13.04 -7.99 14.61
CA LEU A 37 12.10 -7.36 15.52
C LEU A 37 10.70 -7.30 14.91
N ALA A 38 10.57 -7.03 13.61
CA ALA A 38 9.29 -7.06 12.91
C ALA A 38 8.67 -8.46 12.99
N ASP A 39 9.46 -9.48 12.69
CA ASP A 39 9.01 -10.89 12.74
C ASP A 39 8.58 -11.29 14.14
N ALA A 40 9.35 -10.93 15.19
CA ALA A 40 9.02 -11.20 16.58
C ALA A 40 7.75 -10.46 17.05
N ILE A 41 7.50 -9.25 16.55
CA ILE A 41 6.27 -8.50 16.85
C ILE A 41 5.07 -9.12 16.14
N LEU A 42 5.21 -9.48 14.87
CA LEU A 42 4.15 -10.13 14.08
C LEU A 42 3.74 -11.48 14.69
N GLU A 43 4.69 -12.32 15.07
CA GLU A 43 4.42 -13.59 15.76
C GLU A 43 3.57 -13.38 17.00
N ARG A 44 3.95 -12.41 17.85
CA ARG A 44 3.20 -12.09 19.08
C ARG A 44 1.83 -11.47 18.80
N TYR A 45 1.73 -10.62 17.77
CA TYR A 45 0.46 -10.05 17.34
C TYR A 45 -0.52 -11.14 16.87
N TYR A 46 -0.08 -12.11 16.08
CA TYR A 46 -0.95 -13.21 15.65
C TYR A 46 -1.35 -14.13 16.80
N ALA A 47 -0.52 -14.28 17.82
CA ALA A 47 -0.85 -15.04 19.03
C ALA A 47 -1.85 -14.29 19.94
N ASP A 48 -1.73 -12.97 20.08
CA ASP A 48 -2.64 -12.14 20.91
C ASP A 48 -2.79 -10.75 20.27
N LYS A 49 -3.76 -10.62 19.37
CA LYS A 49 -4.00 -9.40 18.61
C LYS A 49 -4.31 -8.20 19.52
N SER A 50 -5.17 -8.39 20.52
CA SER A 50 -5.58 -7.29 21.41
C SER A 50 -4.42 -6.76 22.26
N ARG A 51 -3.49 -7.64 22.65
CA ARG A 51 -2.32 -7.23 23.45
C ARG A 51 -1.25 -6.51 22.61
N TRP A 52 -1.05 -6.94 21.35
CA TRP A 52 0.09 -6.54 20.54
C TRP A 52 -0.24 -5.57 19.41
N CYS A 53 -1.53 -5.28 19.16
CA CYS A 53 -1.97 -4.45 18.06
C CYS A 53 -1.30 -3.06 18.07
N LEU A 54 -1.42 -2.29 19.15
CA LEU A 54 -0.81 -0.96 19.21
C LEU A 54 0.71 -1.00 19.05
N THR A 55 1.37 -1.99 19.66
CA THR A 55 2.84 -2.13 19.57
C THR A 55 3.27 -2.38 18.12
N MET A 56 2.56 -3.28 17.44
CA MET A 56 2.80 -3.61 16.03
C MET A 56 2.59 -2.37 15.14
N GLU A 57 1.44 -1.73 15.27
CA GLU A 57 1.08 -0.59 14.41
C GLU A 57 2.02 0.62 14.60
N LEU A 58 2.43 0.93 15.83
CA LEU A 58 3.41 1.99 16.10
C LEU A 58 4.80 1.64 15.55
N TYR A 59 5.19 0.37 15.64
CA TYR A 59 6.47 -0.09 15.10
C TYR A 59 6.50 0.08 13.56
N PHE A 60 5.46 -0.37 12.85
CA PHE A 60 5.40 -0.24 11.40
C PHE A 60 5.29 1.21 10.96
N LEU A 61 4.50 2.04 11.64
CA LEU A 61 4.43 3.48 11.39
C LEU A 61 5.81 4.15 11.51
N HIS A 62 6.58 3.82 12.58
CA HIS A 62 7.93 4.35 12.76
C HIS A 62 8.87 3.93 11.63
N LYS A 63 8.87 2.65 11.26
CA LYS A 63 9.71 2.12 10.16
C LYS A 63 9.35 2.79 8.84
N ARG A 64 8.06 2.93 8.55
CA ARG A 64 7.56 3.61 7.35
C ARG A 64 7.98 5.07 7.30
N PHE A 65 7.87 5.77 8.41
CA PHE A 65 8.34 7.15 8.50
C PHE A 65 9.84 7.30 8.18
N LEU A 66 10.68 6.39 8.70
CA LEU A 66 12.11 6.38 8.37
C LEU A 66 12.36 6.10 6.88
N GLN A 67 11.58 5.19 6.27
CA GLN A 67 11.66 4.93 4.83
C GLN A 67 11.26 6.15 3.99
N VAL A 68 10.16 6.83 4.34
CA VAL A 68 9.72 8.06 3.66
C VAL A 68 10.82 9.12 3.69
N ARG A 69 11.49 9.29 4.82
CA ARG A 69 12.62 10.23 4.94
C ARG A 69 13.78 9.85 4.01
N SER A 70 14.17 8.57 3.99
CA SER A 70 15.25 8.07 3.14
C SER A 70 14.89 8.18 1.65
N ALA A 71 13.67 7.80 1.29
CA ALA A 71 13.15 7.90 -0.06
C ALA A 71 13.12 9.36 -0.56
N ASN A 72 12.78 10.31 0.30
CA ASN A 72 12.78 11.73 -0.06
C ASN A 72 14.19 12.29 -0.36
N GLN A 73 15.22 11.69 0.20
CA GLN A 73 16.62 12.05 -0.06
C GLN A 73 17.19 11.35 -1.30
N THR A 74 16.49 10.35 -1.80
CA THR A 74 16.91 9.52 -2.93
C THR A 74 16.33 10.07 -4.23
N HIS A 75 17.12 10.02 -5.31
CA HIS A 75 16.64 10.41 -6.64
C HIS A 75 15.75 9.30 -7.20
N LYS A 76 14.59 9.68 -7.77
CA LYS A 76 13.62 8.75 -8.36
C LYS A 76 13.22 7.59 -7.43
N ALA A 77 12.85 7.90 -6.19
CA ALA A 77 12.42 6.87 -5.24
C ALA A 77 10.98 6.39 -5.52
N VAL A 78 10.80 5.07 -5.44
CA VAL A 78 9.47 4.42 -5.41
C VAL A 78 9.34 3.58 -4.15
N MET A 79 8.19 3.67 -3.47
CA MET A 79 7.93 2.94 -2.22
C MET A 79 6.82 1.91 -2.39
N ASP A 80 7.05 0.72 -1.83
CA ASP A 80 6.01 -0.29 -1.58
C ASP A 80 5.30 0.08 -0.29
N ARG A 81 4.10 0.65 -0.39
CA ARG A 81 3.24 1.12 0.69
C ARG A 81 3.62 2.51 1.25
N SER A 82 2.63 3.20 1.78
CA SER A 82 2.75 4.51 2.44
C SER A 82 2.29 4.46 3.89
N MET A 83 2.48 5.57 4.60
CA MET A 83 1.88 5.76 5.92
C MET A 83 0.35 5.73 5.89
N MET A 84 -0.28 6.10 4.77
CA MET A 84 -1.74 5.99 4.61
C MET A 84 -2.20 4.53 4.58
N GLY A 85 -1.42 3.63 3.95
CA GLY A 85 -1.66 2.19 4.01
C GLY A 85 -1.63 1.66 5.45
N ASP A 86 -0.67 2.10 6.26
CA ASP A 86 -0.60 1.73 7.69
C ASP A 86 -1.85 2.23 8.45
N LEU A 87 -2.35 3.45 8.15
CA LEU A 87 -3.60 3.97 8.74
C LEU A 87 -4.84 3.14 8.37
N VAL A 88 -4.88 2.56 7.17
CA VAL A 88 -5.96 1.64 6.75
C VAL A 88 -6.02 0.43 7.69
N PHE A 89 -4.88 -0.21 7.96
CA PHE A 89 -4.81 -1.33 8.91
C PHE A 89 -5.29 -0.93 10.29
N VAL A 90 -4.81 0.17 10.84
CA VAL A 90 -5.18 0.66 12.17
C VAL A 90 -6.68 0.93 12.29
N ARG A 91 -7.30 1.53 11.27
CA ARG A 91 -8.76 1.75 11.22
C ARG A 91 -9.52 0.43 11.27
N MET A 92 -9.09 -0.55 10.48
CA MET A 92 -9.68 -1.88 10.50
C MET A 92 -9.50 -2.57 11.87
N GLN A 93 -8.30 -2.52 12.47
CA GLN A 93 -8.03 -3.11 13.78
C GLN A 93 -8.91 -2.50 14.89
N LYS A 94 -9.13 -1.18 14.82
CA LYS A 94 -10.08 -0.48 15.71
C LYS A 94 -11.49 -1.00 15.52
N GLN A 95 -11.97 -1.17 14.30
CA GLN A 95 -13.32 -1.67 14.01
C GLN A 95 -13.49 -3.12 14.47
N LEU A 96 -12.44 -3.95 14.32
CA LEU A 96 -12.41 -5.33 14.81
C LEU A 96 -12.30 -5.45 16.34
N GLY A 97 -12.11 -4.33 17.06
CA GLY A 97 -12.01 -4.31 18.53
C GLY A 97 -10.66 -4.74 19.07
N PHE A 98 -9.63 -4.93 18.22
CA PHE A 98 -8.28 -5.27 18.66
C PHE A 98 -7.51 -4.04 19.18
N LEU A 99 -7.92 -2.84 18.79
CA LEU A 99 -7.36 -1.58 19.23
C LEU A 99 -8.39 -0.79 20.03
N GLN A 100 -8.09 -0.48 21.29
CA GLN A 100 -8.99 0.29 22.14
C GLN A 100 -9.11 1.75 21.65
N PRO A 101 -10.26 2.45 21.88
CA PRO A 101 -10.43 3.82 21.42
C PRO A 101 -9.34 4.79 21.89
N ILE A 102 -8.79 4.60 23.10
CA ILE A 102 -7.70 5.43 23.62
C ILE A 102 -6.38 5.14 22.92
N GLU A 103 -6.11 3.88 22.58
CA GLU A 103 -4.92 3.46 21.85
C GLU A 103 -4.93 4.00 20.41
N TYR A 104 -6.12 3.98 19.75
CA TYR A 104 -6.29 4.59 18.44
C TYR A 104 -5.96 6.10 18.46
N LYS A 105 -6.38 6.83 19.49
CA LYS A 105 -6.03 8.26 19.65
C LYS A 105 -4.54 8.47 19.81
N VAL A 106 -3.85 7.58 20.52
CA VAL A 106 -2.38 7.63 20.66
C VAL A 106 -1.75 7.44 19.27
N TYR A 107 -2.13 6.38 18.54
CA TYR A 107 -1.62 6.15 17.20
C TYR A 107 -1.90 7.35 16.27
N GLU A 108 -3.12 7.86 16.26
CA GLU A 108 -3.53 9.00 15.41
C GLU A 108 -2.70 10.25 15.71
N SER A 109 -2.31 10.48 16.95
CA SER A 109 -1.43 11.59 17.32
C SER A 109 -0.04 11.45 16.71
N PHE A 110 0.57 10.26 16.78
CA PHE A 110 1.86 9.98 16.13
C PHE A 110 1.76 10.09 14.62
N PHE A 111 0.74 9.47 14.03
CA PHE A 111 0.50 9.50 12.59
C PHE A 111 0.40 10.94 12.07
N ARG A 112 -0.38 11.80 12.74
CA ARG A 112 -0.56 13.20 12.35
C ARG A 112 0.77 13.94 12.36
N THR A 113 1.52 13.88 13.45
CA THR A 113 2.82 14.54 13.58
C THR A 113 3.80 14.09 12.52
N MET A 114 3.88 12.78 12.25
CA MET A 114 4.77 12.23 11.24
C MET A 114 4.32 12.60 9.82
N SER A 115 3.01 12.63 9.57
CA SER A 115 2.46 13.01 8.25
C SER A 115 2.68 14.48 7.91
N GLU A 116 2.56 15.39 8.88
CA GLU A 116 2.78 16.83 8.69
C GLU A 116 4.20 17.17 8.21
N ILE A 117 5.19 16.36 8.62
CA ILE A 117 6.61 16.56 8.23
C ILE A 117 7.07 15.60 7.13
N SER A 118 6.18 14.78 6.61
CA SER A 118 6.48 13.85 5.52
C SER A 118 6.20 14.48 4.15
N PRO A 119 7.03 14.20 3.14
CA PRO A 119 6.77 14.67 1.79
C PRO A 119 5.56 13.97 1.19
N THR A 120 4.81 14.68 0.38
CA THR A 120 3.78 14.09 -0.49
C THR A 120 4.45 13.48 -1.73
N PRO A 121 4.14 12.25 -2.14
CA PRO A 121 4.63 11.68 -3.39
C PRO A 121 4.07 12.46 -4.60
N ARG A 122 4.81 12.46 -5.71
CA ARG A 122 4.32 13.05 -6.97
C ARG A 122 3.16 12.26 -7.56
N LEU A 123 3.18 10.94 -7.39
CA LEU A 123 2.11 10.04 -7.83
C LEU A 123 1.86 8.96 -6.76
N LEU A 124 0.60 8.77 -6.40
CA LEU A 124 0.13 7.63 -5.67
C LEU A 124 -0.50 6.64 -6.67
N ILE A 125 -0.02 5.40 -6.68
CA ILE A 125 -0.59 4.33 -7.48
C ILE A 125 -1.38 3.42 -6.54
N TYR A 126 -2.67 3.27 -6.78
CA TYR A 126 -3.51 2.32 -6.06
C TYR A 126 -3.83 1.12 -6.97
N ILE A 127 -3.28 -0.06 -6.64
CA ILE A 127 -3.63 -1.31 -7.31
C ILE A 127 -4.87 -1.88 -6.64
N LYS A 128 -6.02 -1.69 -7.29
CA LYS A 128 -7.29 -2.23 -6.86
C LYS A 128 -7.44 -3.66 -7.38
N CYS A 129 -7.73 -4.62 -6.51
CA CYS A 129 -8.08 -5.97 -6.92
C CYS A 129 -9.19 -6.54 -6.04
N SER A 130 -9.93 -7.49 -6.59
CA SER A 130 -10.93 -8.24 -5.83
C SER A 130 -10.29 -9.12 -4.75
N VAL A 131 -11.07 -9.46 -3.74
CA VAL A 131 -10.66 -10.41 -2.70
C VAL A 131 -10.22 -11.74 -3.30
N LYS A 132 -10.91 -12.19 -4.36
CA LYS A 132 -10.58 -13.44 -5.07
C LYS A 132 -9.14 -13.36 -5.62
N THR A 133 -8.84 -12.33 -6.39
CA THR A 133 -7.50 -12.12 -6.98
C THR A 133 -6.42 -11.98 -5.90
N ALA A 134 -6.73 -11.23 -4.83
CA ALA A 134 -5.81 -11.09 -3.70
C ALA A 134 -5.48 -12.43 -3.04
N LEU A 135 -6.49 -13.26 -2.77
CA LEU A 135 -6.32 -14.58 -2.16
C LEU A 135 -5.52 -15.55 -3.05
N GLU A 136 -5.81 -15.61 -4.35
CA GLU A 136 -5.05 -16.44 -5.29
C GLU A 136 -3.56 -16.07 -5.30
N ARG A 137 -3.24 -14.77 -5.25
CA ARG A 137 -1.86 -14.29 -5.19
C ARG A 137 -1.19 -14.52 -3.84
N ILE A 138 -1.93 -14.41 -2.71
CA ILE A 138 -1.47 -14.74 -1.36
C ILE A 138 -1.11 -16.23 -1.28
N GLU A 139 -1.98 -17.10 -1.78
CA GLU A 139 -1.75 -18.55 -1.80
C GLU A 139 -0.51 -18.90 -2.66
N LYS A 140 -0.40 -18.34 -3.87
CA LYS A 140 0.77 -18.51 -4.76
C LYS A 140 2.08 -18.08 -4.06
N ARG A 141 2.05 -17.00 -3.25
CA ARG A 141 3.20 -16.52 -2.49
C ARG A 141 3.59 -17.42 -1.32
N GLY A 142 2.63 -18.06 -0.66
CA GLY A 142 2.84 -19.13 0.32
C GLY A 142 3.44 -18.72 1.67
N ARG A 143 3.22 -17.47 2.14
CA ARG A 143 3.67 -17.07 3.49
C ARG A 143 2.84 -17.73 4.57
N ALA A 144 3.50 -18.49 5.47
CA ALA A 144 2.84 -19.37 6.46
C ALA A 144 1.83 -18.62 7.37
N TYR A 145 2.13 -17.38 7.78
CA TYR A 145 1.26 -16.58 8.64
C TYR A 145 0.03 -15.99 7.92
N GLU A 146 0.01 -15.99 6.58
CA GLU A 146 -1.11 -15.47 5.78
C GLU A 146 -2.11 -16.58 5.41
N ILE A 147 -1.66 -17.82 5.28
CA ILE A 147 -2.47 -18.97 4.80
C ILE A 147 -3.64 -19.27 5.75
N ASN A 148 -3.45 -19.06 7.06
CA ASN A 148 -4.45 -19.37 8.08
C ASN A 148 -5.35 -18.20 8.45
N VAL A 149 -5.25 -17.08 7.75
CA VAL A 149 -6.10 -15.91 8.00
C VAL A 149 -7.46 -16.12 7.35
N GLU A 150 -8.54 -15.88 8.11
CA GLU A 150 -9.91 -16.03 7.61
C GLU A 150 -10.17 -15.12 6.42
N LYS A 151 -10.95 -15.62 5.45
CA LYS A 151 -11.34 -14.85 4.25
C LYS A 151 -12.02 -13.54 4.60
N SER A 152 -12.86 -13.52 5.65
CA SER A 152 -13.55 -12.33 6.15
C SER A 152 -12.61 -11.18 6.53
N TYR A 153 -11.41 -11.49 7.03
CA TYR A 153 -10.37 -10.48 7.30
C TYR A 153 -9.89 -9.81 6.01
N TRP A 154 -9.64 -10.60 4.96
CA TRP A 154 -9.21 -10.07 3.66
C TRP A 154 -10.31 -9.28 2.97
N GLU A 155 -11.58 -9.69 3.10
CA GLU A 155 -12.74 -8.96 2.60
C GLU A 155 -12.83 -7.57 3.24
N GLN A 156 -12.70 -7.49 4.55
CA GLN A 156 -12.69 -6.22 5.26
C GLN A 156 -11.48 -5.35 4.87
N LEU A 157 -10.30 -5.94 4.79
CA LEU A 157 -9.10 -5.20 4.40
C LEU A 157 -9.24 -4.58 3.01
N CYS A 158 -9.75 -5.33 2.02
CA CYS A 158 -10.02 -4.81 0.68
C CYS A 158 -11.01 -3.64 0.72
N GLN A 159 -12.10 -3.77 1.50
CA GLN A 159 -13.08 -2.70 1.66
C GLN A 159 -12.45 -1.43 2.24
N PHE A 160 -11.67 -1.54 3.32
CA PHE A 160 -11.00 -0.39 3.92
C PHE A 160 -9.99 0.28 2.97
N TYR A 161 -9.30 -0.52 2.13
CA TYR A 161 -8.41 0.03 1.10
C TYR A 161 -9.21 0.78 0.02
N ASP A 162 -10.31 0.20 -0.46
CA ASP A 162 -11.18 0.86 -1.44
C ASP A 162 -11.74 2.19 -0.88
N GLU A 163 -12.26 2.20 0.34
CA GLU A 163 -12.75 3.41 1.00
C GLU A 163 -11.65 4.48 1.14
N ALA A 164 -10.43 4.08 1.48
CA ALA A 164 -9.33 5.02 1.69
C ALA A 164 -8.78 5.61 0.38
N PHE A 165 -8.68 4.83 -0.69
CA PHE A 165 -7.95 5.21 -1.89
C PHE A 165 -8.83 5.53 -3.10
N MET A 166 -10.09 5.06 -3.15
CA MET A 166 -11.03 5.46 -4.19
C MET A 166 -11.56 6.89 -4.00
N GLU A 167 -11.57 7.38 -2.77
CA GLU A 167 -12.00 8.73 -2.38
C GLU A 167 -10.81 9.67 -2.06
N PHE A 168 -9.58 9.22 -2.32
CA PHE A 168 -8.40 10.03 -2.07
C PHE A 168 -8.22 11.08 -3.18
N HIS A 169 -8.51 12.34 -2.85
CA HIS A 169 -8.45 13.47 -3.81
C HIS A 169 -7.23 14.39 -3.62
N ASN A 170 -6.35 14.09 -2.66
CA ASN A 170 -5.20 14.94 -2.35
C ASN A 170 -3.97 14.53 -3.15
N GLY A 171 -3.87 14.99 -4.40
CA GLY A 171 -2.69 14.76 -5.23
C GLY A 171 -2.98 14.05 -6.55
N ASN A 172 -1.93 13.52 -7.16
CA ASN A 172 -2.04 12.73 -8.38
C ASN A 172 -2.23 11.28 -8.00
N VAL A 173 -3.30 10.66 -8.46
CA VAL A 173 -3.63 9.26 -8.17
C VAL A 173 -3.83 8.50 -9.47
N LEU A 174 -3.19 7.34 -9.59
CA LEU A 174 -3.45 6.36 -10.62
C LEU A 174 -4.04 5.09 -9.98
N ILE A 175 -5.27 4.79 -10.29
CA ILE A 175 -5.93 3.55 -9.88
C ILE A 175 -5.76 2.53 -11.00
N ILE A 176 -5.14 1.39 -10.72
CA ILE A 176 -4.96 0.28 -11.67
C ILE A 176 -5.93 -0.83 -11.32
N ASN A 177 -6.74 -1.26 -12.28
CA ASN A 177 -7.61 -2.43 -12.13
C ASN A 177 -6.79 -3.73 -12.23
N GLY A 178 -6.36 -4.23 -11.09
CA GLY A 178 -5.50 -5.41 -10.98
C GLY A 178 -6.22 -6.75 -11.22
N ASP A 179 -7.54 -6.75 -11.43
CA ASP A 179 -8.29 -7.93 -11.87
C ASP A 179 -8.26 -8.10 -13.40
N GLU A 180 -8.11 -6.98 -14.14
CA GLU A 180 -8.11 -6.97 -15.61
C GLU A 180 -6.69 -6.84 -16.19
N ILE A 181 -5.75 -6.28 -15.42
CA ILE A 181 -4.40 -5.95 -15.89
C ILE A 181 -3.37 -6.83 -15.20
N ASP A 182 -2.70 -7.69 -15.97
CA ASP A 182 -1.58 -8.52 -15.51
C ASP A 182 -0.24 -7.96 -15.98
N PHE A 183 0.23 -6.92 -15.32
CA PHE A 183 1.51 -6.27 -15.65
C PHE A 183 2.74 -7.12 -15.29
N VAL A 184 2.57 -8.25 -14.58
CA VAL A 184 3.66 -9.16 -14.21
C VAL A 184 3.97 -10.14 -15.34
N GLU A 185 2.97 -10.86 -15.81
CA GLU A 185 3.14 -11.91 -16.82
C GLU A 185 2.87 -11.41 -18.25
N ASN A 186 2.08 -10.34 -18.45
CA ASN A 186 1.71 -9.82 -19.75
C ASN A 186 2.50 -8.55 -20.10
N GLU A 187 3.36 -8.63 -21.12
CA GLU A 187 4.19 -7.50 -21.57
C GLU A 187 3.37 -6.31 -22.09
N SER A 188 2.24 -6.56 -22.76
CA SER A 188 1.38 -5.49 -23.27
C SER A 188 0.72 -4.73 -22.13
N ASP A 189 0.24 -5.41 -21.09
CA ASP A 189 -0.32 -4.81 -19.90
C ASP A 189 0.75 -4.04 -19.12
N ARG A 190 1.97 -4.57 -19.06
CA ARG A 190 3.11 -3.89 -18.46
C ARG A 190 3.43 -2.58 -19.17
N ALA A 191 3.50 -2.60 -20.49
CA ALA A 191 3.73 -1.41 -21.29
C ALA A 191 2.62 -0.36 -21.09
N LEU A 192 1.36 -0.80 -21.01
CA LEU A 192 0.20 0.06 -20.74
C LEU A 192 0.31 0.73 -19.35
N VAL A 193 0.68 -0.04 -18.33
CA VAL A 193 0.88 0.49 -16.96
C VAL A 193 2.02 1.51 -16.92
N LEU A 194 3.15 1.22 -17.57
CA LEU A 194 4.30 2.13 -17.60
C LEU A 194 3.98 3.44 -18.35
N ASP A 195 3.23 3.40 -19.46
CA ASP A 195 2.76 4.59 -20.18
C ASP A 195 1.80 5.42 -19.29
N ALA A 196 0.85 4.75 -18.64
CA ALA A 196 -0.08 5.42 -17.72
C ALA A 196 0.64 6.12 -16.56
N ILE A 197 1.67 5.51 -15.98
CA ILE A 197 2.49 6.11 -14.93
C ILE A 197 3.22 7.36 -15.45
N ASP A 198 3.87 7.30 -16.63
CA ASP A 198 4.59 8.43 -17.23
C ASP A 198 3.67 9.62 -17.48
N ARG A 199 2.44 9.36 -17.87
CA ARG A 199 1.41 10.38 -18.09
C ARG A 199 0.91 10.96 -16.77
N CYS A 200 0.54 10.10 -15.80
CA CYS A 200 -0.12 10.52 -14.56
C CYS A 200 0.83 11.20 -13.57
N VAL A 201 2.14 10.97 -13.62
CA VAL A 201 3.09 11.62 -12.72
C VAL A 201 3.08 13.16 -12.83
N ASN A 202 2.63 13.69 -13.97
CA ASN A 202 2.53 15.11 -14.25
C ASN A 202 1.08 15.62 -14.43
N LEU A 203 0.09 14.74 -14.34
CA LEU A 203 -1.33 15.08 -14.49
C LEU A 203 -1.99 15.15 -13.11
N LYS A 204 -2.62 16.29 -12.80
CA LYS A 204 -3.42 16.42 -11.58
C LYS A 204 -4.71 15.62 -11.66
N GLY A 205 -5.13 15.10 -10.50
CA GLY A 205 -6.41 14.42 -10.34
C GLY A 205 -6.30 12.91 -10.23
N VAL A 206 -7.46 12.26 -10.26
CA VAL A 206 -7.61 10.82 -10.15
C VAL A 206 -7.82 10.20 -11.52
N HIS A 207 -6.96 9.28 -11.90
CA HIS A 207 -6.99 8.56 -13.17
C HIS A 207 -7.21 7.08 -12.92
N VAL A 208 -8.04 6.43 -13.73
CA VAL A 208 -8.33 5.00 -13.63
C VAL A 208 -7.85 4.30 -14.90
N LEU A 209 -7.02 3.28 -14.74
CA LEU A 209 -6.53 2.41 -15.78
C LEU A 209 -7.28 1.07 -15.73
N ASN A 210 -8.08 0.80 -16.74
CA ASN A 210 -8.70 -0.48 -17.02
C ASN A 210 -8.06 -1.11 -18.27
N SER A 211 -8.42 -2.35 -18.60
CA SER A 211 -7.92 -2.99 -19.81
C SER A 211 -8.22 -2.11 -21.05
N GLY A 212 -7.16 -1.57 -21.63
CA GLY A 212 -7.21 -0.79 -22.88
C GLY A 212 -7.52 0.70 -22.76
N SER A 213 -7.78 1.27 -21.56
CA SER A 213 -8.07 2.71 -21.45
C SER A 213 -7.63 3.35 -20.12
N LEU A 214 -7.06 4.55 -20.25
CA LEU A 214 -6.81 5.45 -19.12
C LEU A 214 -7.89 6.54 -19.12
N VAL A 215 -8.71 6.57 -18.08
CA VAL A 215 -9.81 7.52 -17.94
C VAL A 215 -9.54 8.46 -16.77
N CYS A 216 -9.69 9.76 -16.96
CA CYS A 216 -9.69 10.73 -15.86
C CYS A 216 -11.05 10.65 -15.16
N LYS A 217 -11.07 10.43 -13.83
CA LYS A 217 -12.27 10.68 -13.03
C LYS A 217 -12.42 12.20 -12.95
N LEU A 218 -13.39 12.75 -13.66
CA LEU A 218 -13.84 14.11 -13.42
C LEU A 218 -14.63 14.11 -12.11
N ASP A 219 -14.30 15.04 -11.19
CA ASP A 219 -15.04 15.31 -9.97
C ASP A 219 -16.48 15.69 -10.25
#